data_ed471f38b751534f47fdff16d0e59c09
#
_entry.id   ed471f38b751534f47fdff16d0e59c09
#
_cell.length_a   1.000
_cell.length_b   1.000
_cell.length_c   1.000
_cell.angle_alpha   90.00
_cell.angle_beta   90.00
_cell.angle_gamma   90.00
#
_symmetry.space_group_name_H-M   'P 1'
#
loop_
_entity.id
_entity.type
_entity.pdbx_description
1 polymer ?
#
loop_
_entity_poly.entity_id
_entity_poly.type
_entity_poly.pdbx_seq_one_letter_code
_entity_poly.pdbx_strand_id
1 'polypeptide(L)'
;MKRILFIQALALISALSFFSCSKDDIKEKDTPAPVVDPAPESPEDNPSEDDPTIDDSQPFYIKNKYNLQVIEDGEATTDPNELKRETLTEDETEVIDAINVFSFNLFHKIYETGDAGQNLFISPYSVQQFMSVLANAAGEATRKQILSVLQYDGELSKYNACNKVIKNLLEKKQNIFSKMVVSNALWVNKDKPVYQSFLSVIRNFYDADVFAMLFDSQDAGKAINSWCSDKTNGLINEIVDDGPLPYNLFLANAVYFFSGWSNEFDESLTAKEDFTNVNGEIKKVDMMRWPAACAVAHASLENMDAVCLPLNSYFGMMVCLPHKDVGMNACMGQLDAAVWKKLLESLEYKMVDVRLPKYKMNKQLMLTDVLIKLGAGNIFLSDDAFARMTPAILSLDAVFQTSTIFVNEKGTEAAAVTGGWASSNGEEQEEHPVTEFKVDRPFFFCIYDRTIGTTLFMGAVNQL
;
A
#
# COMPACT_ATOMS: atom_id res chain seq x y z
N MET A 1 -27.76 -15.50 -20.57
CA MET A 1 -27.14 -16.77 -20.16
C MET A 1 -26.09 -17.24 -21.17
N LYS A 2 -25.04 -16.44 -21.46
CA LYS A 2 -23.89 -16.80 -22.33
C LYS A 2 -22.69 -15.88 -22.10
N ARG A 3 -22.35 -15.53 -20.84
CA ARG A 3 -21.16 -14.71 -20.50
C ARG A 3 -20.39 -15.17 -19.25
N ILE A 4 -20.55 -16.41 -18.79
CA ILE A 4 -19.92 -16.91 -17.54
C ILE A 4 -18.97 -18.11 -17.82
N LEU A 5 -18.35 -18.20 -18.97
CA LEU A 5 -17.52 -19.37 -19.34
C LEU A 5 -16.15 -18.99 -19.90
N PHE A 6 -15.46 -17.96 -19.34
CA PHE A 6 -14.10 -17.62 -19.84
C PHE A 6 -13.06 -17.36 -18.73
N ILE A 7 -13.31 -17.74 -17.48
CA ILE A 7 -12.37 -17.48 -16.36
C ILE A 7 -11.78 -18.77 -15.74
N GLN A 8 -11.81 -19.89 -16.42
CA GLN A 8 -11.24 -21.16 -15.89
C GLN A 8 -10.09 -21.76 -16.69
N ALA A 9 -9.31 -20.99 -17.44
CA ALA A 9 -8.23 -21.54 -18.26
C ALA A 9 -6.88 -20.82 -18.12
N LEU A 10 -6.44 -20.49 -16.90
CA LEU A 10 -5.05 -20.04 -16.70
C LEU A 10 -4.47 -20.53 -15.36
N ALA A 11 -4.53 -21.81 -15.13
CA ALA A 11 -3.80 -22.44 -14.04
C ALA A 11 -3.28 -23.78 -14.52
N LEU A 12 -2.25 -23.77 -15.36
CA LEU A 12 -1.34 -24.91 -15.60
C LEU A 12 -0.36 -24.50 -16.71
N ILE A 13 0.85 -24.09 -16.32
CA ILE A 13 2.10 -24.35 -17.03
C ILE A 13 3.20 -23.63 -16.24
N SER A 14 3.85 -24.34 -15.34
CA SER A 14 5.23 -24.09 -14.95
C SER A 14 5.79 -25.35 -14.28
N ALA A 15 6.28 -26.25 -15.07
CA ALA A 15 7.26 -27.25 -14.64
C ALA A 15 8.12 -27.67 -15.85
N LEU A 16 9.41 -27.78 -15.57
CA LEU A 16 10.48 -28.36 -16.37
C LEU A 16 11.31 -27.40 -17.26
N SER A 17 12.52 -27.06 -16.77
CA SER A 17 13.68 -27.81 -17.28
C SER A 17 14.97 -27.42 -16.54
N PHE A 18 15.44 -28.31 -15.71
CA PHE A 18 16.87 -28.40 -15.37
C PHE A 18 17.61 -29.06 -16.52
N PHE A 19 18.70 -28.47 -16.98
CA PHE A 19 19.81 -29.23 -17.57
C PHE A 19 21.15 -28.65 -17.13
N SER A 20 21.90 -29.55 -16.51
CA SER A 20 23.32 -29.49 -16.19
C SER A 20 24.16 -29.66 -17.44
N CYS A 21 25.26 -28.95 -17.57
CA CYS A 21 26.47 -29.51 -18.19
C CYS A 21 27.75 -28.79 -17.76
N SER A 22 28.59 -29.61 -17.31
CA SER A 22 29.98 -29.81 -17.01
C SER A 22 31.04 -28.88 -17.61
N LYS A 23 32.12 -28.79 -16.80
CA LYS A 23 33.47 -28.29 -17.03
C LYS A 23 34.11 -28.82 -18.29
N ASP A 24 34.88 -27.96 -18.97
CA ASP A 24 36.18 -28.34 -19.52
C ASP A 24 37.10 -27.11 -19.63
N ASP A 25 38.36 -27.37 -19.26
CA ASP A 25 39.53 -26.49 -19.23
C ASP A 25 39.98 -26.07 -20.63
N ILE A 26 40.34 -24.77 -20.84
CA ILE A 26 41.34 -24.40 -21.86
C ILE A 26 42.13 -23.14 -21.42
N LYS A 27 43.41 -23.31 -21.45
CA LYS A 27 44.61 -22.50 -21.25
C LYS A 27 44.57 -21.02 -21.65
N GLU A 28 45.23 -20.24 -20.79
CA GLU A 28 45.84 -18.92 -21.05
C GLU A 28 46.61 -18.84 -22.38
N LYS A 29 46.36 -17.74 -23.11
CA LYS A 29 47.31 -17.18 -24.06
C LYS A 29 47.31 -15.65 -23.90
N ASP A 30 48.47 -15.15 -23.57
CA ASP A 30 48.86 -13.74 -23.57
C ASP A 30 48.48 -13.05 -24.88
N THR A 31 47.81 -11.91 -24.81
CA THR A 31 47.72 -10.94 -25.89
C THR A 31 47.75 -9.53 -25.29
N PRO A 32 48.53 -8.59 -25.90
CA PRO A 32 48.84 -7.29 -25.28
C PRO A 32 47.66 -6.36 -25.29
N ALA A 33 47.65 -5.43 -24.30
CA ALA A 33 46.64 -4.40 -24.09
C ALA A 33 46.45 -3.52 -25.36
N PRO A 34 45.17 -3.22 -25.72
CA PRO A 34 44.94 -2.24 -26.79
C PRO A 34 45.14 -0.83 -26.26
N VAL A 35 45.78 -0.01 -27.08
CA VAL A 35 45.98 1.43 -26.97
C VAL A 35 44.58 2.08 -26.86
N VAL A 36 44.38 2.87 -25.82
CA VAL A 36 43.18 3.66 -25.64
C VAL A 36 43.29 4.93 -26.46
N ASP A 37 42.52 5.04 -27.52
CA ASP A 37 42.27 6.33 -28.20
C ASP A 37 41.40 7.21 -27.28
N PRO A 38 41.64 8.53 -27.25
CA PRO A 38 40.86 9.46 -26.45
C PRO A 38 39.39 9.45 -26.92
N ALA A 39 38.48 9.32 -25.96
CA ALA A 39 37.04 9.37 -26.17
C ALA A 39 36.66 10.65 -26.95
N PRO A 40 35.70 10.58 -27.90
CA PRO A 40 35.13 11.75 -28.51
C PRO A 40 34.41 12.59 -27.45
N GLU A 41 34.63 13.91 -27.48
CA GLU A 41 33.95 14.90 -26.67
C GLU A 41 32.43 14.67 -26.78
N SER A 42 31.76 14.51 -25.62
CA SER A 42 30.31 14.48 -25.53
C SER A 42 29.74 15.77 -26.14
N PRO A 43 28.66 15.70 -26.95
CA PRO A 43 27.95 16.87 -27.36
C PRO A 43 27.42 17.60 -26.12
N GLU A 44 27.64 18.91 -26.06
CA GLU A 44 27.05 19.80 -25.08
C GLU A 44 25.53 19.51 -25.03
N ASP A 45 25.06 19.02 -23.91
CA ASP A 45 23.63 18.95 -23.59
C ASP A 45 23.08 20.38 -23.54
N ASN A 46 22.58 20.85 -24.67
CA ASN A 46 21.59 21.91 -24.64
C ASN A 46 20.35 21.34 -23.94
N PRO A 47 19.89 21.94 -22.83
CA PRO A 47 18.63 21.52 -22.22
C PRO A 47 17.54 21.75 -23.28
N SER A 48 16.96 20.67 -23.76
CA SER A 48 15.75 20.72 -24.57
C SER A 48 14.67 21.39 -23.72
N GLU A 49 14.12 22.48 -24.22
CA GLU A 49 12.94 23.18 -23.71
C GLU A 49 11.67 22.32 -23.82
N ASP A 50 11.62 21.20 -23.12
CA ASP A 50 10.42 20.36 -22.95
C ASP A 50 10.27 19.88 -21.51
N ASP A 51 10.57 20.76 -20.54
CA ASP A 51 10.03 20.63 -19.21
C ASP A 51 8.57 21.11 -19.29
N PRO A 52 7.55 20.26 -19.01
CA PRO A 52 6.16 20.68 -19.08
C PRO A 52 5.92 21.73 -17.99
N THR A 53 6.14 22.98 -18.32
CA THR A 53 5.69 24.10 -17.49
C THR A 53 4.19 23.93 -17.30
N ILE A 54 3.78 23.70 -16.05
CA ILE A 54 2.38 23.66 -15.65
C ILE A 54 1.81 25.04 -15.96
N ASP A 55 1.01 25.13 -17.03
CA ASP A 55 0.23 26.31 -17.32
C ASP A 55 -0.98 26.31 -16.38
N ASP A 56 -0.90 27.08 -15.31
CA ASP A 56 -1.95 27.22 -14.30
C ASP A 56 -3.28 27.77 -14.85
N SER A 57 -3.33 28.23 -16.11
CA SER A 57 -4.52 28.73 -16.79
C SER A 57 -5.31 27.64 -17.53
N GLN A 58 -4.79 26.42 -17.65
CA GLN A 58 -5.40 25.31 -18.36
C GLN A 58 -5.96 24.24 -17.42
N PRO A 59 -7.04 23.53 -17.84
CA PRO A 59 -7.53 22.40 -17.07
C PRO A 59 -6.41 21.40 -16.79
N PHE A 60 -6.28 21.00 -15.52
CA PHE A 60 -5.21 20.10 -15.15
C PHE A 60 -5.50 18.68 -15.62
N TYR A 61 -4.64 18.21 -16.49
CA TYR A 61 -4.46 16.79 -16.81
C TYR A 61 -3.01 16.58 -17.24
N ILE A 62 -2.48 15.40 -17.00
CA ILE A 62 -1.12 15.07 -17.45
C ILE A 62 -1.15 14.90 -18.96
N LYS A 63 -0.39 15.74 -19.69
CA LYS A 63 -0.21 15.57 -21.13
C LYS A 63 0.54 14.26 -21.39
N ASN A 64 -0.09 13.38 -22.16
CA ASN A 64 0.53 12.18 -22.68
C ASN A 64 0.40 12.13 -24.21
N LYS A 65 0.62 10.99 -24.82
CA LYS A 65 0.49 10.78 -26.27
C LYS A 65 -0.88 11.21 -26.85
N TYR A 66 -1.93 11.20 -26.02
CA TYR A 66 -3.30 11.56 -26.42
C TYR A 66 -3.81 12.70 -25.52
N ASN A 67 -4.54 13.65 -26.10
CA ASN A 67 -5.17 14.71 -25.34
C ASN A 67 -6.47 14.19 -24.71
N LEU A 68 -6.65 14.46 -23.41
CA LEU A 68 -7.92 14.23 -22.73
C LEU A 68 -8.97 15.24 -23.24
N GLN A 69 -10.17 14.76 -23.55
CA GLN A 69 -11.29 15.63 -23.90
C GLN A 69 -11.94 16.16 -22.61
N VAL A 70 -11.75 17.45 -22.34
CA VAL A 70 -12.28 18.13 -21.15
C VAL A 70 -13.46 18.99 -21.56
N ILE A 71 -14.53 18.95 -20.78
CA ILE A 71 -15.73 19.79 -20.96
C ILE A 71 -16.00 20.58 -19.70
N GLU A 72 -16.38 21.86 -19.87
CA GLU A 72 -16.76 22.74 -18.77
C GLU A 72 -18.21 22.41 -18.33
N ASP A 73 -18.40 22.20 -17.04
CA ASP A 73 -19.71 21.93 -16.42
C ASP A 73 -20.16 23.03 -15.45
N GLY A 74 -19.29 24.03 -15.24
CA GLY A 74 -19.63 25.21 -14.43
C GLY A 74 -19.74 24.98 -12.92
N GLU A 75 -19.36 23.80 -12.43
CA GLU A 75 -19.32 23.55 -10.98
C GLU A 75 -18.07 24.20 -10.36
N ALA A 76 -18.27 24.99 -9.28
CA ALA A 76 -17.17 25.58 -8.53
C ALA A 76 -16.46 24.55 -7.66
N THR A 77 -15.14 24.56 -7.68
CA THR A 77 -14.31 23.76 -6.75
C THR A 77 -13.99 24.57 -5.49
N THR A 78 -14.04 23.96 -4.33
CA THR A 78 -13.58 24.57 -3.08
C THR A 78 -12.06 24.69 -3.08
N ASP A 79 -11.54 25.86 -2.64
CA ASP A 79 -10.10 26.10 -2.52
C ASP A 79 -9.50 25.25 -1.36
N PRO A 80 -8.54 24.36 -1.64
CA PRO A 80 -7.97 23.49 -0.63
C PRO A 80 -6.80 24.09 0.16
N ASN A 81 -6.42 25.36 -0.06
CA ASN A 81 -5.21 25.95 0.51
C ASN A 81 -5.31 26.41 1.98
N GLU A 82 -6.48 26.34 2.59
CA GLU A 82 -6.71 26.90 3.94
C GLU A 82 -6.21 26.07 5.12
N LEU A 83 -5.67 24.87 4.94
CA LEU A 83 -5.49 23.94 6.07
C LEU A 83 -4.02 23.71 6.46
N LYS A 84 -3.45 24.69 7.17
CA LYS A 84 -2.26 24.49 8.03
C LYS A 84 -2.71 24.31 9.48
N ARG A 85 -2.90 23.05 9.94
CA ARG A 85 -3.24 22.77 11.34
C ARG A 85 -2.31 21.72 11.94
N GLU A 86 -1.91 21.93 13.18
CA GLU A 86 -1.11 20.98 13.97
C GLU A 86 -1.99 20.02 14.79
N THR A 87 -3.27 20.36 15.00
CA THR A 87 -4.22 19.59 15.81
C THR A 87 -5.43 19.19 14.96
N LEU A 88 -5.85 17.93 15.07
CA LEU A 88 -7.04 17.41 14.39
C LEU A 88 -8.31 18.07 14.92
N THR A 89 -9.25 18.36 14.03
CA THR A 89 -10.62 18.73 14.36
C THR A 89 -11.47 17.49 14.66
N GLU A 90 -12.69 17.70 15.19
CA GLU A 90 -13.66 16.61 15.36
C GLU A 90 -13.97 15.92 14.03
N ASP A 91 -14.14 16.68 12.96
CA ASP A 91 -14.40 16.16 11.61
C ASP A 91 -13.26 15.33 11.05
N GLU A 92 -12.02 15.76 11.25
CA GLU A 92 -10.82 15.01 10.85
C GLU A 92 -10.69 13.72 11.66
N THR A 93 -11.03 13.75 12.93
CA THR A 93 -11.06 12.57 13.81
C THR A 93 -12.14 11.59 13.36
N GLU A 94 -13.35 12.08 13.05
CA GLU A 94 -14.45 11.27 12.50
C GLU A 94 -14.02 10.54 11.21
N VAL A 95 -13.36 11.25 10.29
CA VAL A 95 -12.85 10.65 9.04
C VAL A 95 -11.75 9.62 9.32
N ILE A 96 -10.86 9.84 10.29
CA ILE A 96 -9.85 8.84 10.70
C ILE A 96 -10.52 7.59 11.28
N ASP A 97 -11.52 7.76 12.14
CA ASP A 97 -12.28 6.63 12.68
C ASP A 97 -12.98 5.86 11.56
N ALA A 98 -13.60 6.55 10.60
CA ALA A 98 -14.20 5.94 9.41
C ALA A 98 -13.17 5.17 8.56
N ILE A 99 -11.98 5.73 8.33
CA ILE A 99 -10.88 5.05 7.63
C ILE A 99 -10.50 3.76 8.36
N ASN A 100 -10.37 3.80 9.68
CA ASN A 100 -10.02 2.63 10.46
C ASN A 100 -11.12 1.55 10.40
N VAL A 101 -12.40 1.93 10.55
CA VAL A 101 -13.53 0.98 10.42
C VAL A 101 -13.57 0.34 9.03
N PHE A 102 -13.45 1.15 7.97
CA PHE A 102 -13.34 0.64 6.61
C PHE A 102 -12.16 -0.33 6.45
N SER A 103 -11.00 0.01 7.01
CA SER A 103 -9.78 -0.78 6.91
C SER A 103 -9.96 -2.19 7.50
N PHE A 104 -10.53 -2.29 8.69
CA PHE A 104 -10.81 -3.60 9.30
C PHE A 104 -11.90 -4.36 8.55
N ASN A 105 -12.98 -3.70 8.13
CA ASN A 105 -14.04 -4.33 7.34
C ASN A 105 -13.51 -4.90 6.02
N LEU A 106 -12.67 -4.14 5.31
CA LEU A 106 -12.04 -4.59 4.08
C LEU A 106 -11.10 -5.78 4.33
N PHE A 107 -10.22 -5.67 5.33
CA PHE A 107 -9.25 -6.70 5.68
C PHE A 107 -9.96 -8.01 6.06
N HIS A 108 -10.98 -7.94 6.92
CA HIS A 108 -11.78 -9.11 7.32
C HIS A 108 -12.46 -9.75 6.13
N LYS A 109 -13.08 -8.94 5.25
CA LYS A 109 -13.77 -9.50 4.08
C LYS A 109 -12.83 -10.22 3.14
N ILE A 110 -11.61 -9.74 2.97
CA ILE A 110 -10.57 -10.42 2.19
C ILE A 110 -10.12 -11.70 2.91
N TYR A 111 -9.86 -11.62 4.22
CA TYR A 111 -9.40 -12.74 5.04
C TYR A 111 -10.42 -13.89 5.06
N GLU A 112 -11.73 -13.57 5.20
CA GLU A 112 -12.82 -14.55 5.19
C GLU A 112 -13.05 -15.22 3.82
N THR A 113 -12.81 -14.48 2.72
CA THR A 113 -13.12 -14.96 1.36
C THR A 113 -11.90 -15.49 0.63
N GLY A 114 -10.71 -15.29 1.18
CA GLY A 114 -9.46 -15.84 0.66
C GLY A 114 -9.23 -17.30 1.02
N ASP A 115 -8.15 -17.86 0.48
CA ASP A 115 -7.73 -19.22 0.84
C ASP A 115 -7.26 -19.25 2.30
N ALA A 116 -7.90 -20.07 3.11
CA ALA A 116 -7.55 -20.24 4.51
C ALA A 116 -6.07 -20.66 4.65
N GLY A 117 -5.33 -19.92 5.45
CA GLY A 117 -3.90 -20.19 5.69
C GLY A 117 -2.92 -19.49 4.74
N GLN A 118 -3.38 -18.79 3.73
CA GLN A 118 -2.50 -17.93 2.92
C GLN A 118 -2.13 -16.64 3.66
N ASN A 119 -0.92 -16.14 3.41
CA ASN A 119 -0.53 -14.83 3.88
C ASN A 119 -1.31 -13.75 3.16
N LEU A 120 -1.73 -12.72 3.88
CA LEU A 120 -2.43 -11.55 3.35
C LEU A 120 -1.61 -10.29 3.63
N PHE A 121 -1.52 -9.40 2.65
CA PHE A 121 -0.97 -8.07 2.82
C PHE A 121 -1.70 -7.08 1.91
N ILE A 122 -2.17 -5.98 2.46
CA ILE A 122 -2.96 -4.96 1.77
C ILE A 122 -2.70 -3.58 2.39
N SER A 123 -2.90 -2.52 1.61
CA SER A 123 -3.05 -1.16 2.12
C SER A 123 -4.52 -0.72 2.07
N PRO A 124 -5.27 -0.85 3.16
CA PRO A 124 -6.65 -0.38 3.21
C PRO A 124 -6.77 1.13 3.02
N TYR A 125 -5.82 1.90 3.55
CA TYR A 125 -5.76 3.36 3.34
C TYR A 125 -5.71 3.72 1.86
N SER A 126 -4.90 3.01 1.09
CA SER A 126 -4.80 3.22 -0.35
C SER A 126 -6.10 2.88 -1.10
N VAL A 127 -6.79 1.79 -0.71
CA VAL A 127 -8.12 1.44 -1.25
C VAL A 127 -9.14 2.50 -0.86
N GLN A 128 -9.09 3.04 0.36
CA GLN A 128 -9.95 4.12 0.81
C GLN A 128 -9.75 5.38 -0.04
N GLN A 129 -8.49 5.78 -0.33
CA GLN A 129 -8.20 6.92 -1.22
C GLN A 129 -8.75 6.68 -2.63
N PHE A 130 -8.57 5.48 -3.17
CA PHE A 130 -9.13 5.07 -4.45
C PHE A 130 -10.67 5.14 -4.46
N MET A 131 -11.34 4.60 -3.46
CA MET A 131 -12.80 4.66 -3.30
C MET A 131 -13.30 6.11 -3.17
N SER A 132 -12.51 6.98 -2.55
CA SER A 132 -12.82 8.41 -2.42
C SER A 132 -12.79 9.13 -3.78
N VAL A 133 -11.84 8.78 -4.66
CA VAL A 133 -11.83 9.26 -6.06
C VAL A 133 -13.09 8.81 -6.78
N LEU A 134 -13.51 7.54 -6.63
CA LEU A 134 -14.74 7.00 -7.20
C LEU A 134 -16.00 7.68 -6.65
N ALA A 135 -16.04 8.04 -5.35
CA ALA A 135 -17.16 8.79 -4.78
C ALA A 135 -17.35 10.15 -5.45
N ASN A 136 -16.25 10.81 -5.85
CA ASN A 136 -16.31 12.07 -6.60
C ASN A 136 -16.71 11.88 -8.07
N ALA A 137 -16.44 10.73 -8.67
CA ALA A 137 -16.85 10.41 -10.03
C ALA A 137 -18.34 10.02 -10.15
N ALA A 138 -18.91 9.52 -9.05
CA ALA A 138 -20.18 8.80 -9.04
C ALA A 138 -21.41 9.74 -8.99
N GLY A 139 -22.49 9.29 -9.65
CA GLY A 139 -23.83 9.83 -9.47
C GLY A 139 -24.36 9.61 -8.05
N GLU A 140 -25.51 10.18 -7.72
CA GLU A 140 -25.97 10.27 -6.33
C GLU A 140 -26.18 8.90 -5.66
N ALA A 141 -26.80 7.95 -6.35
CA ALA A 141 -27.10 6.64 -5.78
C ALA A 141 -25.82 5.83 -5.53
N THR A 142 -24.92 5.79 -6.50
CA THR A 142 -23.63 5.10 -6.38
C THR A 142 -22.73 5.77 -5.34
N ARG A 143 -22.70 7.11 -5.30
CA ARG A 143 -21.95 7.88 -4.29
C ARG A 143 -22.38 7.52 -2.87
N LYS A 144 -23.69 7.47 -2.60
CA LYS A 144 -24.21 7.08 -1.27
C LYS A 144 -23.76 5.68 -0.87
N GLN A 145 -23.75 4.73 -1.81
CA GLN A 145 -23.19 3.40 -1.52
C GLN A 145 -21.69 3.45 -1.19
N ILE A 146 -20.92 4.19 -1.99
CA ILE A 146 -19.47 4.31 -1.75
C ILE A 146 -19.20 4.91 -0.37
N LEU A 147 -19.85 6.03 -0.02
CA LEU A 147 -19.67 6.68 1.27
C LEU A 147 -20.09 5.78 2.43
N SER A 148 -21.19 5.02 2.28
CA SER A 148 -21.60 4.01 3.28
C SER A 148 -20.53 2.92 3.47
N VAL A 149 -19.91 2.43 2.40
CA VAL A 149 -18.80 1.47 2.48
C VAL A 149 -17.58 2.10 3.16
N LEU A 150 -17.32 3.38 2.89
CA LEU A 150 -16.27 4.17 3.52
C LEU A 150 -16.60 4.59 4.97
N GLN A 151 -17.78 4.17 5.49
CA GLN A 151 -18.24 4.45 6.86
C GLN A 151 -18.40 5.95 7.16
N TYR A 152 -18.83 6.72 6.14
CA TYR A 152 -19.04 8.16 6.26
C TYR A 152 -20.42 8.54 5.73
N ASP A 153 -21.18 9.32 6.49
CA ASP A 153 -22.55 9.75 6.15
C ASP A 153 -22.71 11.28 5.98
N GLY A 154 -21.59 12.03 6.12
CA GLY A 154 -21.57 13.48 5.97
C GLY A 154 -21.39 13.96 4.52
N GLU A 155 -21.16 15.25 4.37
CA GLU A 155 -20.98 15.91 3.08
C GLU A 155 -19.66 15.52 2.41
N LEU A 156 -19.70 15.13 1.11
CA LEU A 156 -18.53 14.72 0.36
C LEU A 156 -17.43 15.79 0.31
N SER A 157 -17.80 17.07 0.21
CA SER A 157 -16.86 18.20 0.22
C SER A 157 -16.04 18.26 1.51
N LYS A 158 -16.69 18.06 2.65
CA LYS A 158 -16.07 18.00 3.96
C LYS A 158 -15.16 16.77 4.07
N TYR A 159 -15.64 15.62 3.60
CA TYR A 159 -14.85 14.39 3.53
C TYR A 159 -13.57 14.57 2.70
N ASN A 160 -13.66 15.21 1.52
CA ASN A 160 -12.51 15.52 0.67
C ASN A 160 -11.50 16.42 1.41
N ALA A 161 -11.98 17.48 2.08
CA ALA A 161 -11.12 18.39 2.82
C ALA A 161 -10.35 17.67 3.95
N CYS A 162 -11.04 16.84 4.76
CA CYS A 162 -10.42 16.07 5.83
C CYS A 162 -9.39 15.06 5.27
N ASN A 163 -9.72 14.35 4.18
CA ASN A 163 -8.77 13.44 3.53
C ASN A 163 -7.50 14.16 3.06
N LYS A 164 -7.62 15.38 2.52
CA LYS A 164 -6.45 16.18 2.13
C LYS A 164 -5.58 16.52 3.35
N VAL A 165 -6.19 16.90 4.47
CA VAL A 165 -5.44 17.20 5.71
C VAL A 165 -4.69 15.95 6.17
N ILE A 166 -5.38 14.80 6.26
CA ILE A 166 -4.78 13.53 6.68
C ILE A 166 -3.61 13.15 5.74
N LYS A 167 -3.82 13.24 4.42
CA LYS A 167 -2.77 12.99 3.42
C LYS A 167 -1.56 13.89 3.65
N ASN A 168 -1.77 15.20 3.79
CA ASN A 168 -0.69 16.17 4.01
C ASN A 168 0.05 15.91 5.33
N LEU A 169 -0.65 15.48 6.39
CA LEU A 169 -0.01 15.09 7.65
C LEU A 169 0.89 13.87 7.48
N LEU A 170 0.44 12.86 6.74
CA LEU A 170 1.23 11.67 6.43
C LEU A 170 2.45 12.00 5.56
N GLU A 171 2.30 12.86 4.57
CA GLU A 171 3.40 13.30 3.68
C GLU A 171 4.48 14.08 4.40
N LYS A 172 4.10 15.00 5.31
CA LYS A 172 5.05 15.78 6.13
C LYS A 172 5.92 14.92 7.05
N LYS A 173 5.49 13.71 7.38
CA LYS A 173 6.20 12.78 8.24
C LYS A 173 7.21 11.91 7.49
N GLN A 174 7.28 12.05 6.18
CA GLN A 174 8.23 11.32 5.35
C GLN A 174 9.60 12.01 5.35
N ASN A 175 10.63 11.22 5.20
CA ASN A 175 12.02 11.67 5.08
C ASN A 175 12.85 10.64 4.30
N ILE A 176 14.18 10.80 4.30
CA ILE A 176 15.08 9.87 3.60
C ILE A 176 15.08 8.44 4.19
N PHE A 177 14.55 8.24 5.40
CA PHE A 177 14.50 6.96 6.10
C PHE A 177 13.10 6.34 6.15
N SER A 178 12.09 7.09 5.67
CA SER A 178 10.71 6.63 5.67
C SER A 178 9.94 7.29 4.53
N LYS A 179 9.42 6.49 3.63
CA LYS A 179 8.65 6.95 2.47
C LYS A 179 7.40 6.10 2.29
N MET A 180 6.30 6.78 2.11
CA MET A 180 5.03 6.17 1.72
C MET A 180 4.55 6.84 0.43
N VAL A 181 4.30 6.06 -0.59
CA VAL A 181 3.70 6.54 -1.85
C VAL A 181 2.35 5.85 -1.99
N VAL A 182 1.30 6.64 -2.09
CA VAL A 182 -0.03 6.20 -2.47
C VAL A 182 -0.40 6.97 -3.73
N SER A 183 -0.40 6.29 -4.85
CA SER A 183 -0.67 6.91 -6.15
C SER A 183 -1.89 6.29 -6.78
N ASN A 184 -2.78 7.16 -7.27
CA ASN A 184 -3.96 6.77 -8.01
C ASN A 184 -3.85 7.29 -9.44
N ALA A 185 -4.23 6.50 -10.42
CA ALA A 185 -4.33 6.94 -11.79
C ALA A 185 -5.58 6.43 -12.47
N LEU A 186 -6.11 7.26 -13.34
CA LEU A 186 -7.25 6.96 -14.21
C LEU A 186 -6.78 7.06 -15.66
N TRP A 187 -6.97 5.99 -16.43
CA TRP A 187 -6.86 6.03 -17.88
C TRP A 187 -8.26 6.02 -18.46
N VAL A 188 -8.60 7.06 -19.19
CA VAL A 188 -9.91 7.24 -19.82
C VAL A 188 -9.74 7.10 -21.33
N ASN A 189 -10.63 6.37 -22.00
CA ASN A 189 -10.59 6.27 -23.45
C ASN A 189 -10.57 7.68 -24.05
N LYS A 190 -9.62 7.96 -24.95
CA LYS A 190 -9.40 9.28 -25.57
C LYS A 190 -10.63 9.88 -26.25
N ASP A 191 -11.60 9.03 -26.60
CA ASP A 191 -12.85 9.44 -27.26
C ASP A 191 -13.98 9.75 -26.25
N LYS A 192 -13.69 9.71 -24.94
CA LYS A 192 -14.63 10.02 -23.86
C LYS A 192 -14.28 11.34 -23.21
N PRO A 193 -15.17 12.34 -23.19
CA PRO A 193 -14.92 13.62 -22.51
C PRO A 193 -15.00 13.45 -21.00
N VAL A 194 -14.28 14.30 -20.27
CA VAL A 194 -14.26 14.34 -18.80
C VAL A 194 -14.59 15.74 -18.33
N TYR A 195 -15.40 15.86 -17.28
CA TYR A 195 -15.79 17.14 -16.70
C TYR A 195 -14.63 17.81 -15.98
N GLN A 196 -14.48 19.12 -16.18
CA GLN A 196 -13.46 19.94 -15.55
C GLN A 196 -13.59 19.95 -14.03
N SER A 197 -14.81 20.00 -13.49
CA SER A 197 -15.06 19.95 -12.05
C SER A 197 -14.49 18.69 -11.41
N PHE A 198 -14.67 17.54 -12.05
CA PHE A 198 -14.11 16.28 -11.56
C PHE A 198 -12.57 16.33 -11.53
N LEU A 199 -11.95 16.77 -12.63
CA LEU A 199 -10.48 16.90 -12.70
C LEU A 199 -9.94 17.81 -11.61
N SER A 200 -10.60 18.96 -11.39
CA SER A 200 -10.22 19.92 -10.35
C SER A 200 -10.28 19.30 -8.95
N VAL A 201 -11.35 18.55 -8.65
CA VAL A 201 -11.52 17.89 -7.34
C VAL A 201 -10.44 16.84 -7.09
N ILE A 202 -10.23 15.92 -8.05
CA ILE A 202 -9.26 14.83 -7.82
C ILE A 202 -7.82 15.34 -7.76
N ARG A 203 -7.49 16.39 -8.51
CA ARG A 203 -6.19 17.08 -8.39
C ARG A 203 -6.05 17.70 -7.01
N ASN A 204 -7.05 18.49 -6.58
CA ASN A 204 -6.95 19.30 -5.38
C ASN A 204 -6.89 18.46 -4.09
N PHE A 205 -7.57 17.33 -4.04
CA PHE A 205 -7.73 16.55 -2.82
C PHE A 205 -6.98 15.22 -2.82
N TYR A 206 -6.70 14.62 -3.98
CA TYR A 206 -6.18 13.26 -4.08
C TYR A 206 -4.89 13.12 -4.88
N ASP A 207 -4.44 14.18 -5.58
CA ASP A 207 -3.29 14.15 -6.49
C ASP A 207 -3.32 12.97 -7.48
N ALA A 208 -4.54 12.60 -7.93
CA ALA A 208 -4.71 11.50 -8.84
C ALA A 208 -4.32 11.88 -10.27
N ASP A 209 -3.52 11.04 -10.91
CA ASP A 209 -3.13 11.21 -12.30
C ASP A 209 -4.31 10.86 -13.24
N VAL A 210 -4.53 11.63 -14.31
CA VAL A 210 -5.54 11.31 -15.33
C VAL A 210 -4.92 11.34 -16.71
N PHE A 211 -5.09 10.23 -17.44
CA PHE A 211 -4.50 10.05 -18.77
C PHE A 211 -5.59 9.75 -19.81
N ALA A 212 -5.46 10.34 -20.99
CA ALA A 212 -6.18 9.84 -22.15
C ALA A 212 -5.49 8.59 -22.69
N MET A 213 -6.25 7.55 -23.03
CA MET A 213 -5.72 6.27 -23.48
C MET A 213 -6.41 5.80 -24.77
N LEU A 214 -5.63 5.26 -25.71
CA LEU A 214 -6.13 4.43 -26.80
C LEU A 214 -5.93 2.97 -26.39
N PHE A 215 -6.97 2.38 -25.79
CA PHE A 215 -6.87 1.06 -25.17
C PHE A 215 -6.63 -0.09 -26.14
N ASP A 216 -6.99 0.04 -27.42
CA ASP A 216 -6.70 -0.93 -28.48
C ASP A 216 -5.28 -0.80 -29.07
N SER A 217 -4.48 0.15 -28.54
CA SER A 217 -3.08 0.32 -28.93
C SER A 217 -2.20 -0.80 -28.38
N GLN A 218 -1.16 -1.17 -29.14
CA GLN A 218 -0.12 -2.10 -28.68
C GLN A 218 0.70 -1.57 -27.51
N ASP A 219 0.64 -0.28 -27.21
CA ASP A 219 1.37 0.36 -26.10
C ASP A 219 0.50 0.54 -24.84
N ALA A 220 -0.79 0.17 -24.86
CA ALA A 220 -1.72 0.47 -23.77
C ALA A 220 -1.28 -0.18 -22.45
N GLY A 221 -1.07 -1.51 -22.43
CA GLY A 221 -0.61 -2.22 -21.24
C GLY A 221 0.75 -1.75 -20.75
N LYS A 222 1.69 -1.50 -21.68
CA LYS A 222 3.04 -0.99 -21.35
C LYS A 222 2.99 0.36 -20.65
N ALA A 223 2.11 1.28 -21.09
CA ALA A 223 1.98 2.60 -20.47
C ALA A 223 1.49 2.50 -19.03
N ILE A 224 0.52 1.62 -18.76
CA ILE A 224 0.01 1.35 -17.40
C ILE A 224 1.08 0.70 -16.53
N ASN A 225 1.77 -0.32 -17.04
CA ASN A 225 2.83 -1.02 -16.34
C ASN A 225 4.01 -0.09 -16.01
N SER A 226 4.42 0.76 -16.97
CA SER A 226 5.47 1.75 -16.76
C SER A 226 5.12 2.74 -15.65
N TRP A 227 3.88 3.29 -15.64
CA TRP A 227 3.43 4.16 -14.57
C TRP A 227 3.48 3.45 -13.20
N CYS A 228 3.04 2.20 -13.13
CA CYS A 228 3.06 1.43 -11.89
C CYS A 228 4.50 1.20 -11.39
N SER A 229 5.40 0.82 -12.29
CA SER A 229 6.82 0.65 -12.00
C SER A 229 7.45 1.95 -11.46
N ASP A 230 7.19 3.08 -12.10
CA ASP A 230 7.70 4.38 -11.70
C ASP A 230 7.20 4.78 -10.30
N LYS A 231 5.91 4.58 -10.02
CA LYS A 231 5.31 4.92 -8.70
C LYS A 231 5.74 3.97 -7.58
N THR A 232 6.19 2.76 -7.91
CA THR A 232 6.60 1.74 -6.94
C THR A 232 8.12 1.51 -6.90
N ASN A 233 8.91 2.44 -7.45
CA ASN A 233 10.37 2.34 -7.49
C ASN A 233 10.87 1.00 -8.10
N GLY A 234 10.20 0.51 -9.15
CA GLY A 234 10.54 -0.73 -9.84
C GLY A 234 10.12 -2.02 -9.13
N LEU A 235 9.42 -1.94 -8.00
CA LEU A 235 8.99 -3.13 -7.26
C LEU A 235 7.82 -3.87 -7.93
N ILE A 236 6.96 -3.13 -8.64
CA ILE A 236 5.80 -3.66 -9.35
C ILE A 236 5.90 -3.25 -10.81
N ASN A 237 6.31 -4.19 -11.67
CA ASN A 237 6.60 -3.90 -13.08
C ASN A 237 5.46 -4.30 -14.03
N GLU A 238 4.49 -5.10 -13.55
CA GLU A 238 3.41 -5.61 -14.39
C GLU A 238 2.13 -5.77 -13.56
N ILE A 239 1.04 -5.11 -13.99
CA ILE A 239 -0.30 -5.20 -13.39
C ILE A 239 -1.36 -5.57 -14.43
N VAL A 240 -1.05 -5.40 -15.70
CA VAL A 240 -1.84 -5.82 -16.85
C VAL A 240 -0.92 -6.42 -17.91
N ASP A 241 -1.48 -7.24 -18.80
CA ASP A 241 -0.73 -7.76 -19.95
C ASP A 241 -0.29 -6.61 -20.87
N ASP A 242 0.89 -6.73 -21.47
CA ASP A 242 1.36 -5.81 -22.50
C ASP A 242 0.46 -5.91 -23.74
N GLY A 243 0.19 -4.77 -24.37
CA GLY A 243 -0.58 -4.69 -25.61
C GLY A 243 -1.98 -4.07 -25.42
N PRO A 244 -2.92 -4.37 -26.35
CA PRO A 244 -4.28 -3.85 -26.32
C PRO A 244 -5.07 -4.36 -25.12
N LEU A 245 -5.89 -3.48 -24.54
CA LEU A 245 -6.71 -3.79 -23.37
C LEU A 245 -8.21 -3.58 -23.71
N PRO A 246 -9.12 -4.43 -23.22
CA PRO A 246 -10.54 -4.37 -23.54
C PRO A 246 -11.32 -3.35 -22.68
N TYR A 247 -10.70 -2.20 -22.32
CA TYR A 247 -11.27 -1.23 -21.38
C TYR A 247 -11.64 0.09 -22.04
N ASN A 248 -12.58 0.83 -21.44
CA ASN A 248 -12.84 2.25 -21.72
C ASN A 248 -12.41 3.15 -20.56
N LEU A 249 -12.28 2.56 -19.38
CA LEU A 249 -11.80 3.17 -18.16
C LEU A 249 -10.95 2.13 -17.42
N PHE A 250 -9.75 2.50 -17.04
CA PHE A 250 -8.90 1.69 -16.18
C PHE A 250 -8.41 2.53 -15.02
N LEU A 251 -8.45 1.97 -13.84
CA LEU A 251 -7.96 2.61 -12.63
C LEU A 251 -6.89 1.74 -12.00
N ALA A 252 -5.77 2.35 -11.66
CA ALA A 252 -4.72 1.70 -10.90
C ALA A 252 -4.45 2.45 -9.60
N ASN A 253 -4.16 1.67 -8.59
CA ASN A 253 -3.69 2.12 -7.30
C ASN A 253 -2.35 1.47 -7.00
N ALA A 254 -1.29 2.26 -6.95
CA ALA A 254 0.07 1.83 -6.67
C ALA A 254 0.49 2.28 -5.27
N VAL A 255 0.99 1.34 -4.48
CA VAL A 255 1.37 1.60 -3.10
C VAL A 255 2.79 1.12 -2.85
N TYR A 256 3.57 2.00 -2.28
CA TYR A 256 4.94 1.73 -1.86
C TYR A 256 5.16 2.24 -0.44
N PHE A 257 5.72 1.41 0.42
CA PHE A 257 6.12 1.80 1.78
C PHE A 257 7.51 1.28 2.09
N PHE A 258 8.31 2.18 2.58
CA PHE A 258 9.66 1.92 3.05
C PHE A 258 9.87 2.68 4.37
N SER A 259 10.38 2.00 5.40
CA SER A 259 10.81 2.63 6.63
C SER A 259 11.81 1.73 7.37
N GLY A 260 12.88 2.32 7.86
CA GLY A 260 13.79 1.65 8.78
C GLY A 260 13.21 1.51 10.19
N TRP A 261 13.67 0.54 10.97
CA TRP A 261 13.38 0.46 12.38
C TRP A 261 14.03 1.62 13.14
N SER A 262 13.36 2.15 14.14
CA SER A 262 14.02 3.07 15.10
C SER A 262 15.08 2.34 15.93
N ASN A 263 14.84 1.07 16.22
CA ASN A 263 15.80 0.14 16.85
C ASN A 263 15.97 -1.03 15.89
N GLU A 264 17.10 -1.09 15.19
CA GLU A 264 17.41 -2.17 14.26
C GLU A 264 17.61 -3.50 14.99
N PHE A 265 17.29 -4.60 14.33
CA PHE A 265 17.68 -5.92 14.77
C PHE A 265 19.17 -6.15 14.46
N ASP A 266 19.85 -6.96 15.29
CA ASP A 266 21.25 -7.29 15.08
C ASP A 266 21.36 -8.49 14.13
N GLU A 267 21.95 -8.28 12.96
CA GLU A 267 22.15 -9.34 11.95
C GLU A 267 22.94 -10.54 12.51
N SER A 268 23.87 -10.29 13.46
CA SER A 268 24.68 -11.35 14.09
C SER A 268 23.87 -12.23 15.04
N LEU A 269 22.71 -11.77 15.51
CA LEU A 269 21.79 -12.49 16.39
C LEU A 269 20.65 -13.18 15.64
N THR A 270 20.53 -12.94 14.32
CA THR A 270 19.56 -13.64 13.48
C THR A 270 19.94 -15.12 13.37
N ALA A 271 19.04 -16.00 13.78
CA ALA A 271 19.27 -17.43 13.81
C ALA A 271 18.10 -18.23 13.24
N LYS A 272 18.36 -19.47 12.81
CA LYS A 272 17.31 -20.39 12.39
C LYS A 272 16.53 -20.91 13.59
N GLU A 273 15.28 -20.45 13.75
CA GLU A 273 14.37 -20.89 14.81
C GLU A 273 13.09 -21.48 14.23
N ASP A 274 12.34 -22.20 15.07
CA ASP A 274 11.07 -22.82 14.67
C ASP A 274 9.97 -21.77 14.57
N PHE A 275 9.20 -21.84 13.48
CA PHE A 275 7.93 -21.16 13.29
C PHE A 275 6.86 -22.19 12.97
N THR A 276 5.78 -22.19 13.72
CA THR A 276 4.64 -23.08 13.52
C THR A 276 3.63 -22.42 12.60
N ASN A 277 3.48 -22.92 11.37
CA ASN A 277 2.48 -22.44 10.41
C ASN A 277 1.05 -22.70 10.87
N VAL A 278 0.06 -22.02 10.30
CA VAL A 278 -1.36 -22.17 10.66
C VAL A 278 -1.89 -23.61 10.50
N ASN A 279 -1.28 -24.40 9.59
CA ASN A 279 -1.61 -25.82 9.37
C ASN A 279 -0.88 -26.77 10.35
N GLY A 280 -0.11 -26.24 11.31
CA GLY A 280 0.68 -27.00 12.28
C GLY A 280 2.05 -27.46 11.77
N GLU A 281 2.43 -27.19 10.53
CA GLU A 281 3.75 -27.48 10.00
C GLU A 281 4.80 -26.57 10.67
N ILE A 282 5.91 -27.17 11.13
CA ILE A 282 7.01 -26.41 11.72
C ILE A 282 8.10 -26.20 10.68
N LYS A 283 8.49 -24.94 10.48
CA LYS A 283 9.58 -24.54 9.57
C LYS A 283 10.67 -23.77 10.28
N LYS A 284 11.90 -23.94 9.82
CA LYS A 284 13.04 -23.13 10.26
C LYS A 284 13.06 -21.81 9.48
N VAL A 285 12.89 -20.70 10.19
CA VAL A 285 12.91 -19.36 9.65
C VAL A 285 14.09 -18.57 10.18
N ASP A 286 14.48 -17.51 9.49
CA ASP A 286 15.46 -16.55 10.02
C ASP A 286 14.75 -15.67 11.05
N MET A 287 14.99 -15.95 12.34
CA MET A 287 14.42 -15.23 13.45
C MET A 287 15.37 -14.13 13.88
N MET A 288 14.97 -12.88 13.63
CA MET A 288 15.69 -11.68 14.06
C MET A 288 15.50 -11.47 15.56
N ARG A 289 16.51 -10.91 16.23
CA ARG A 289 16.45 -10.58 17.64
C ARG A 289 17.07 -9.22 17.91
N TRP A 290 16.51 -8.46 18.83
CA TRP A 290 17.17 -7.30 19.38
C TRP A 290 18.38 -7.69 20.23
N PRO A 291 19.47 -6.88 20.24
CA PRO A 291 20.68 -7.19 21.00
C PRO A 291 20.44 -7.19 22.52
N ALA A 292 19.41 -6.49 22.99
CA ALA A 292 18.96 -6.47 24.37
C ALA A 292 17.47 -6.21 24.45
N ALA A 293 16.85 -6.50 25.60
CA ALA A 293 15.50 -6.05 25.88
C ALA A 293 15.43 -4.52 25.86
N CYS A 294 14.38 -3.98 25.22
CA CYS A 294 14.17 -2.54 25.08
C CYS A 294 12.82 -2.14 25.63
N ALA A 295 12.72 -0.89 26.09
CA ALA A 295 11.44 -0.30 26.42
C ALA A 295 10.63 -0.08 25.14
N VAL A 296 9.52 -0.82 24.99
CA VAL A 296 8.63 -0.74 23.83
C VAL A 296 7.19 -0.72 24.30
N ALA A 297 6.33 -0.04 23.53
CA ALA A 297 4.91 -0.02 23.79
C ALA A 297 4.31 -1.41 23.57
N HIS A 298 3.76 -2.00 24.63
CA HIS A 298 3.20 -3.34 24.71
C HIS A 298 1.78 -3.27 25.29
N ALA A 299 0.90 -4.12 24.81
CA ALA A 299 -0.40 -4.36 25.40
C ALA A 299 -0.69 -5.87 25.45
N SER A 300 -1.44 -6.29 26.46
CA SER A 300 -1.97 -7.65 26.56
C SER A 300 -3.49 -7.56 26.60
N LEU A 301 -4.14 -8.16 25.62
CA LEU A 301 -5.58 -8.30 25.52
C LEU A 301 -5.98 -9.76 25.84
N GLU A 302 -7.28 -10.03 25.89
CA GLU A 302 -7.79 -11.35 26.25
C GLU A 302 -7.26 -12.50 25.38
N ASN A 303 -7.04 -12.23 24.07
CA ASN A 303 -6.71 -13.27 23.09
C ASN A 303 -5.35 -13.08 22.40
N MET A 304 -4.65 -11.98 22.69
CA MET A 304 -3.38 -11.66 22.04
C MET A 304 -2.53 -10.72 22.87
N ASP A 305 -1.23 -10.84 22.71
CA ASP A 305 -0.28 -9.82 23.08
C ASP A 305 0.09 -8.98 21.87
N ALA A 306 0.40 -7.71 22.07
CA ALA A 306 0.80 -6.82 21.01
C ALA A 306 1.99 -5.96 21.40
N VAL A 307 2.89 -5.71 20.44
CA VAL A 307 3.99 -4.74 20.58
C VAL A 307 3.95 -3.77 19.40
N CYS A 308 4.21 -2.50 19.68
CA CYS A 308 4.44 -1.50 18.66
C CYS A 308 5.94 -1.36 18.42
N LEU A 309 6.43 -1.87 17.30
CA LEU A 309 7.81 -1.70 16.84
C LEU A 309 7.93 -0.34 16.13
N PRO A 310 8.65 0.64 16.71
CA PRO A 310 8.75 1.96 16.10
C PRO A 310 9.54 1.89 14.79
N LEU A 311 8.95 2.42 13.74
CA LEU A 311 9.59 2.72 12.48
C LEU A 311 10.11 4.16 12.52
N ASN A 312 11.11 4.50 11.71
CA ASN A 312 11.67 5.84 11.70
C ASN A 312 10.59 6.91 11.61
N SER A 313 10.72 7.96 12.42
CA SER A 313 9.82 9.09 12.53
C SER A 313 8.53 8.79 13.31
N TYR A 314 7.41 8.71 12.63
CA TYR A 314 6.06 8.75 13.24
C TYR A 314 5.28 7.46 13.05
N PHE A 315 5.81 6.54 12.25
CA PHE A 315 5.12 5.28 11.95
C PHE A 315 5.48 4.19 12.97
N GLY A 316 4.64 3.18 13.05
CA GLY A 316 4.89 1.99 13.86
C GLY A 316 4.32 0.74 13.18
N MET A 317 4.99 -0.37 13.38
CA MET A 317 4.42 -1.68 13.09
C MET A 317 3.89 -2.28 14.39
N MET A 318 2.57 -2.32 14.53
CA MET A 318 1.91 -3.09 15.59
C MET A 318 1.94 -4.55 15.18
N VAL A 319 2.54 -5.39 15.99
CA VAL A 319 2.54 -6.85 15.82
C VAL A 319 1.63 -7.44 16.88
N CYS A 320 0.55 -8.09 16.46
CA CYS A 320 -0.42 -8.76 17.33
C CYS A 320 -0.21 -10.27 17.23
N LEU A 321 0.17 -10.88 18.33
CA LEU A 321 0.48 -12.30 18.43
C LEU A 321 -0.62 -13.00 19.22
N PRO A 322 -1.47 -13.84 18.59
CA PRO A 322 -2.49 -14.61 19.30
C PRO A 322 -1.88 -15.46 20.41
N HIS A 323 -2.55 -15.61 21.54
CA HIS A 323 -2.15 -16.56 22.56
C HIS A 323 -2.12 -18.00 22.00
N LYS A 324 -1.26 -18.86 22.52
CA LYS A 324 -1.01 -20.20 21.95
C LYS A 324 -2.24 -21.08 21.86
N ASP A 325 -3.21 -20.87 22.73
CA ASP A 325 -4.49 -21.59 22.83
C ASP A 325 -5.63 -20.96 22.02
N VAL A 326 -5.43 -19.75 21.48
CA VAL A 326 -6.49 -19.01 20.76
C VAL A 326 -6.49 -19.29 19.26
N GLY A 327 -5.33 -19.27 18.64
CA GLY A 327 -5.18 -19.42 17.20
C GLY A 327 -5.56 -18.18 16.38
N MET A 328 -5.03 -18.10 15.15
CA MET A 328 -5.10 -16.89 14.31
C MET A 328 -6.54 -16.53 13.90
N ASN A 329 -7.36 -17.50 13.51
CA ASN A 329 -8.73 -17.23 13.03
C ASN A 329 -9.63 -16.65 14.14
N ALA A 330 -9.50 -17.15 15.38
CA ALA A 330 -10.26 -16.63 16.50
C ALA A 330 -9.82 -15.21 16.88
N CYS A 331 -8.51 -14.94 16.84
CA CYS A 331 -7.95 -13.60 17.04
C CYS A 331 -8.46 -12.64 15.96
N MET A 332 -8.39 -13.03 14.69
CA MET A 332 -8.86 -12.20 13.57
C MET A 332 -10.35 -11.90 13.64
N GLY A 333 -11.18 -12.86 14.06
CA GLY A 333 -12.63 -12.65 14.21
C GLY A 333 -13.02 -11.61 15.27
N GLN A 334 -12.10 -11.22 16.13
CA GLN A 334 -12.32 -10.22 17.20
C GLN A 334 -11.62 -8.90 16.98
N LEU A 335 -10.63 -8.86 16.07
CA LEU A 335 -9.81 -7.67 15.82
C LEU A 335 -10.53 -6.73 14.84
N ASP A 336 -11.30 -5.80 15.37
CA ASP A 336 -11.98 -4.73 14.63
C ASP A 336 -11.42 -3.34 15.00
N ALA A 337 -12.02 -2.28 14.45
CA ALA A 337 -11.60 -0.90 14.74
C ALA A 337 -11.81 -0.51 16.21
N ALA A 338 -12.78 -1.09 16.91
CA ALA A 338 -13.01 -0.81 18.34
C ALA A 338 -11.92 -1.47 19.19
N VAL A 339 -11.57 -2.73 18.87
CA VAL A 339 -10.45 -3.45 19.51
C VAL A 339 -9.13 -2.76 19.17
N TRP A 340 -8.95 -2.27 17.94
CA TRP A 340 -7.79 -1.47 17.54
C TRP A 340 -7.63 -0.22 18.40
N LYS A 341 -8.70 0.57 18.58
CA LYS A 341 -8.69 1.75 19.43
C LYS A 341 -8.35 1.41 20.87
N LYS A 342 -9.00 0.39 21.43
CA LYS A 342 -8.70 -0.13 22.77
C LYS A 342 -7.24 -0.58 22.89
N LEU A 343 -6.70 -1.23 21.86
CA LEU A 343 -5.30 -1.66 21.83
C LEU A 343 -4.36 -0.46 21.93
N LEU A 344 -4.58 0.59 21.12
CA LEU A 344 -3.78 1.80 21.17
C LEU A 344 -3.84 2.51 22.54
N GLU A 345 -5.01 2.53 23.17
CA GLU A 345 -5.23 3.10 24.50
C GLU A 345 -4.59 2.29 25.64
N SER A 346 -4.39 0.98 25.41
CA SER A 346 -3.84 0.03 26.40
C SER A 346 -2.31 -0.11 26.33
N LEU A 347 -1.66 0.61 25.42
CA LEU A 347 -0.22 0.52 25.24
C LEU A 347 0.54 1.10 26.46
N GLU A 348 1.38 0.28 27.07
CA GLU A 348 2.29 0.67 28.14
C GLU A 348 3.73 0.33 27.76
N TYR A 349 4.69 1.16 28.14
CA TYR A 349 6.09 0.85 27.91
C TYR A 349 6.58 -0.23 28.90
N LYS A 350 7.08 -1.32 28.35
CA LYS A 350 7.67 -2.45 29.09
C LYS A 350 9.02 -2.83 28.49
N MET A 351 9.89 -3.42 29.32
CA MET A 351 11.12 -4.05 28.83
C MET A 351 10.76 -5.35 28.11
N VAL A 352 11.01 -5.44 26.82
CA VAL A 352 10.62 -6.59 25.99
C VAL A 352 11.81 -7.12 25.21
N ASP A 353 12.06 -8.45 25.29
CA ASP A 353 12.94 -9.20 24.39
C ASP A 353 12.15 -9.59 23.14
N VAL A 354 12.37 -8.84 22.04
CA VAL A 354 11.61 -9.02 20.80
C VAL A 354 12.34 -9.96 19.85
N ARG A 355 11.60 -10.97 19.34
CA ARG A 355 12.04 -11.82 18.25
C ARG A 355 10.98 -11.85 17.17
N LEU A 356 11.37 -11.49 15.94
CA LEU A 356 10.49 -11.37 14.79
C LEU A 356 11.09 -12.11 13.58
N PRO A 357 10.36 -12.97 12.87
CA PRO A 357 10.90 -13.62 11.68
C PRO A 357 11.11 -12.62 10.55
N LYS A 358 12.14 -12.86 9.72
CA LYS A 358 12.26 -12.21 8.40
C LYS A 358 11.24 -12.77 7.46
N TYR A 359 10.59 -11.91 6.69
CA TYR A 359 9.63 -12.35 5.66
C TYR A 359 9.51 -11.35 4.53
N LYS A 360 9.08 -11.87 3.38
CA LYS A 360 8.71 -11.07 2.21
C LYS A 360 7.34 -11.51 1.73
N MET A 361 6.49 -10.54 1.46
CA MET A 361 5.20 -10.79 0.81
C MET A 361 5.07 -9.89 -0.41
N ASN A 362 4.62 -10.49 -1.50
CA ASN A 362 4.18 -9.80 -2.71
C ASN A 362 2.77 -10.32 -3.01
N LYS A 363 1.79 -9.45 -2.98
CA LYS A 363 0.38 -9.80 -3.14
C LYS A 363 -0.28 -8.92 -4.19
N GLN A 364 -0.92 -9.58 -5.14
CA GLN A 364 -1.88 -8.96 -6.05
C GLN A 364 -3.27 -9.47 -5.70
N LEU A 365 -4.15 -8.57 -5.33
CA LEU A 365 -5.49 -8.87 -4.89
C LEU A 365 -6.51 -8.28 -5.86
N MET A 366 -7.42 -9.10 -6.34
CA MET A 366 -8.62 -8.65 -7.04
C MET A 366 -9.66 -8.27 -5.99
N LEU A 367 -10.03 -7.00 -5.93
CA LEU A 367 -10.92 -6.45 -4.90
C LEU A 367 -12.37 -6.32 -5.37
N THR A 368 -12.68 -6.58 -6.64
CA THR A 368 -14.01 -6.41 -7.23
C THR A 368 -15.10 -7.10 -6.42
N ASP A 369 -14.98 -8.42 -6.21
CA ASP A 369 -15.97 -9.20 -5.47
C ASP A 369 -16.06 -8.80 -3.99
N VAL A 370 -14.93 -8.42 -3.40
CA VAL A 370 -14.86 -7.95 -2.02
C VAL A 370 -15.60 -6.63 -1.86
N LEU A 371 -15.38 -5.66 -2.75
CA LEU A 371 -16.05 -4.37 -2.73
C LEU A 371 -17.57 -4.52 -2.98
N ILE A 372 -17.98 -5.42 -3.89
CA ILE A 372 -19.40 -5.76 -4.10
C ILE A 372 -20.01 -6.31 -2.79
N LYS A 373 -19.34 -7.25 -2.14
CA LYS A 373 -19.80 -7.85 -0.86
C LYS A 373 -19.83 -6.83 0.29
N LEU A 374 -19.00 -5.81 0.26
CA LEU A 374 -19.03 -4.70 1.20
C LEU A 374 -20.16 -3.70 0.93
N GLY A 375 -20.83 -3.78 -0.23
CA GLY A 375 -21.96 -2.94 -0.60
C GLY A 375 -21.69 -1.93 -1.72
N ALA A 376 -20.50 -1.92 -2.35
CA ALA A 376 -20.15 -1.00 -3.43
C ALA A 376 -20.51 -1.53 -4.84
N GLY A 377 -21.58 -2.33 -4.97
CA GLY A 377 -21.93 -3.00 -6.23
C GLY A 377 -22.24 -2.05 -7.40
N ASN A 378 -22.81 -0.88 -7.13
CA ASN A 378 -23.18 0.08 -8.17
C ASN A 378 -21.99 0.59 -8.97
N ILE A 379 -20.76 0.64 -8.42
CA ILE A 379 -19.55 1.05 -9.14
C ILE A 379 -19.35 0.19 -10.41
N PHE A 380 -19.75 -1.07 -10.36
CA PHE A 380 -19.57 -2.06 -11.41
C PHE A 380 -20.81 -2.28 -12.29
N LEU A 381 -21.99 -1.93 -11.78
CA LEU A 381 -23.26 -2.37 -12.35
C LEU A 381 -24.19 -1.23 -12.77
N SER A 382 -23.97 0.01 -12.30
CA SER A 382 -24.88 1.12 -12.51
C SER A 382 -24.42 2.05 -13.63
N ASP A 383 -25.38 2.55 -14.42
CA ASP A 383 -25.14 3.56 -15.46
C ASP A 383 -24.74 4.93 -14.85
N ASP A 384 -25.01 5.17 -13.57
CA ASP A 384 -24.61 6.40 -12.86
C ASP A 384 -23.24 6.31 -12.18
N ALA A 385 -22.52 5.17 -12.34
CA ALA A 385 -21.24 4.93 -11.67
C ALA A 385 -20.23 6.08 -11.87
N PHE A 386 -20.24 6.74 -13.03
CA PHE A 386 -19.31 7.80 -13.41
C PHE A 386 -20.01 9.08 -13.89
N ALA A 387 -21.27 9.29 -13.50
CA ALA A 387 -22.10 10.39 -14.02
C ALA A 387 -21.57 11.80 -13.69
N ARG A 388 -20.71 11.96 -12.68
CA ARG A 388 -20.05 13.24 -12.35
C ARG A 388 -18.62 13.35 -12.88
N MET A 389 -18.12 12.31 -13.51
CA MET A 389 -16.83 12.32 -14.19
C MET A 389 -17.03 12.60 -15.70
N THR A 390 -18.06 12.03 -16.31
CA THR A 390 -18.27 12.04 -17.75
C THR A 390 -19.76 11.91 -18.09
N PRO A 391 -20.24 12.50 -19.21
CA PRO A 391 -21.59 12.23 -19.71
C PRO A 391 -21.72 10.86 -20.41
N ALA A 392 -20.60 10.17 -20.64
CA ALA A 392 -20.61 8.84 -21.22
C ALA A 392 -20.95 7.77 -20.16
N ILE A 393 -21.74 6.78 -20.53
CA ILE A 393 -21.95 5.60 -19.68
C ILE A 393 -20.67 4.78 -19.73
N LEU A 394 -20.03 4.65 -18.58
CA LEU A 394 -18.84 3.84 -18.37
C LEU A 394 -19.09 2.82 -17.24
N SER A 395 -18.40 1.71 -17.30
CA SER A 395 -18.34 0.70 -16.23
C SER A 395 -16.89 0.48 -15.80
N LEU A 396 -16.71 0.14 -14.54
CA LEU A 396 -15.44 -0.34 -14.02
C LEU A 396 -15.44 -1.86 -14.08
N ASP A 397 -14.49 -2.44 -14.81
CA ASP A 397 -14.46 -3.89 -15.02
C ASP A 397 -13.82 -4.63 -13.83
N ALA A 398 -12.75 -4.08 -13.28
CA ALA A 398 -12.04 -4.70 -12.16
C ALA A 398 -11.28 -3.67 -11.32
N VAL A 399 -11.04 -4.03 -10.06
CA VAL A 399 -10.18 -3.30 -9.12
C VAL A 399 -9.10 -4.24 -8.62
N PHE A 400 -7.85 -3.84 -8.80
CA PHE A 400 -6.69 -4.57 -8.30
C PHE A 400 -5.89 -3.69 -7.36
N GLN A 401 -5.34 -4.33 -6.32
CA GLN A 401 -4.27 -3.74 -5.56
C GLN A 401 -3.07 -4.69 -5.56
N THR A 402 -1.90 -4.15 -5.88
CA THR A 402 -0.64 -4.86 -5.69
C THR A 402 0.14 -4.21 -4.56
N SER A 403 0.62 -5.01 -3.63
CA SER A 403 1.37 -4.56 -2.46
C SER A 403 2.55 -5.49 -2.16
N THR A 404 3.67 -4.91 -1.78
CA THR A 404 4.89 -5.63 -1.42
C THR A 404 5.42 -5.13 -0.10
N ILE A 405 5.86 -6.05 0.76
CA ILE A 405 6.58 -5.76 1.98
C ILE A 405 7.74 -6.73 2.15
N PHE A 406 8.88 -6.22 2.59
CA PHE A 406 10.03 -7.03 2.98
C PHE A 406 10.48 -6.61 4.37
N VAL A 407 10.31 -7.47 5.36
CA VAL A 407 10.70 -7.24 6.74
C VAL A 407 12.04 -7.91 7.01
N ASN A 408 13.03 -7.11 7.38
CA ASN A 408 14.39 -7.54 7.69
C ASN A 408 14.95 -6.76 8.89
N GLU A 409 16.23 -6.96 9.22
CA GLU A 409 16.89 -6.36 10.37
C GLU A 409 16.93 -4.83 10.31
N LYS A 410 16.93 -4.25 9.12
CA LYS A 410 17.02 -2.79 8.90
C LYS A 410 15.65 -2.09 8.88
N GLY A 411 14.57 -2.81 8.55
CA GLY A 411 13.25 -2.23 8.42
C GLY A 411 12.30 -3.00 7.52
N THR A 412 11.37 -2.28 6.93
CA THR A 412 10.38 -2.83 5.99
C THR A 412 10.87 -2.86 4.54
N GLU A 413 12.06 -2.31 4.28
CA GLU A 413 12.87 -2.44 3.06
C GLU A 413 14.32 -2.10 3.41
N ALA A 414 15.30 -2.61 2.65
CA ALA A 414 16.72 -2.43 2.97
C ALA A 414 17.20 -0.99 2.72
N ALA A 415 17.21 -0.16 3.76
CA ALA A 415 17.94 1.09 3.79
C ALA A 415 18.92 1.07 4.96
N ALA A 416 20.19 1.32 4.69
CA ALA A 416 21.22 1.39 5.72
C ALA A 416 21.02 2.68 6.55
N VAL A 417 20.52 2.53 7.75
CA VAL A 417 20.51 3.57 8.78
C VAL A 417 21.33 3.08 9.96
N THR A 418 22.38 3.82 10.29
CA THR A 418 23.17 3.53 11.50
C THR A 418 22.50 4.22 12.69
N GLY A 419 21.55 3.54 13.33
CA GLY A 419 20.99 3.95 14.60
C GLY A 419 21.89 3.44 15.73
N GLY A 420 22.37 4.34 16.58
CA GLY A 420 23.18 3.95 17.76
C GLY A 420 22.27 3.57 18.93
N TRP A 421 22.54 2.42 19.54
CA TRP A 421 21.98 2.06 20.83
C TRP A 421 22.51 3.00 21.91
N ALA A 422 21.65 3.79 22.53
CA ALA A 422 22.03 4.56 23.72
C ALA A 422 21.92 3.63 24.94
N SER A 423 23.04 3.05 25.37
CA SER A 423 23.14 2.47 26.70
C SER A 423 23.36 3.60 27.69
N SER A 424 22.45 3.82 28.64
CA SER A 424 22.71 4.65 29.80
C SER A 424 23.72 3.93 30.68
N ASN A 425 24.96 4.38 30.70
CA ASN A 425 25.94 3.93 31.63
C ASN A 425 25.66 4.59 32.99
N GLY A 426 25.32 3.78 34.01
CA GLY A 426 25.67 4.02 35.39
C GLY A 426 24.61 4.60 36.30
N GLU A 427 23.49 3.91 36.51
CA GLU A 427 22.80 3.85 37.80
C GLU A 427 22.37 2.39 38.01
N GLU A 428 22.40 1.90 39.27
CA GLU A 428 21.87 0.58 39.61
C GLU A 428 20.44 0.49 39.11
N GLN A 429 20.25 -0.24 37.98
CA GLN A 429 18.94 -0.45 37.41
C GLN A 429 18.17 -1.39 38.33
N GLU A 430 17.06 -0.93 38.90
CA GLU A 430 16.00 -1.82 39.36
C GLU A 430 15.76 -2.87 38.25
N GLU A 431 15.87 -4.15 38.58
CA GLU A 431 15.60 -5.26 37.66
C GLU A 431 14.14 -5.19 37.23
N HIS A 432 13.86 -4.46 36.15
CA HIS A 432 12.53 -4.49 35.54
C HIS A 432 12.31 -5.87 34.93
N PRO A 433 11.18 -6.54 35.19
CA PRO A 433 10.90 -7.84 34.60
C PRO A 433 10.85 -7.72 33.07
N VAL A 434 11.65 -8.54 32.38
CA VAL A 434 11.70 -8.59 30.93
C VAL A 434 10.58 -9.49 30.41
N THR A 435 9.73 -8.97 29.54
CA THR A 435 8.70 -9.72 28.85
C THR A 435 9.27 -10.32 27.56
N GLU A 436 9.16 -11.62 27.35
CA GLU A 436 9.51 -12.25 26.07
C GLU A 436 8.36 -12.06 25.07
N PHE A 437 8.67 -11.51 23.89
CA PHE A 437 7.75 -11.43 22.77
C PHE A 437 8.36 -12.10 21.54
N LYS A 438 8.12 -13.42 21.44
CA LYS A 438 8.64 -14.26 20.37
C LYS A 438 7.53 -14.59 19.37
N VAL A 439 7.71 -14.11 18.14
CA VAL A 439 6.76 -14.33 17.03
C VAL A 439 7.12 -15.65 16.33
N ASP A 440 6.69 -16.77 16.93
CA ASP A 440 6.96 -18.16 16.50
C ASP A 440 5.77 -18.89 15.89
N ARG A 441 4.68 -18.15 15.61
CA ARG A 441 3.40 -18.66 15.11
C ARG A 441 2.64 -17.59 14.33
N PRO A 442 1.51 -17.90 13.66
CA PRO A 442 0.74 -16.93 12.89
C PRO A 442 0.41 -15.67 13.68
N PHE A 443 0.55 -14.53 13.01
CA PHE A 443 0.37 -13.21 13.62
C PHE A 443 -0.25 -12.22 12.64
N PHE A 444 -0.93 -11.23 13.19
CA PHE A 444 -1.37 -10.04 12.48
C PHE A 444 -0.37 -8.91 12.68
N PHE A 445 -0.21 -8.06 11.68
CA PHE A 445 0.50 -6.81 11.85
C PHE A 445 -0.21 -5.66 11.14
N CYS A 446 -0.04 -4.45 11.69
CA CYS A 446 -0.57 -3.23 11.11
C CYS A 446 0.51 -2.14 11.13
N ILE A 447 0.83 -1.58 9.97
CA ILE A 447 1.62 -0.36 9.89
C ILE A 447 0.64 0.82 9.99
N TYR A 448 0.91 1.73 10.93
CA TYR A 448 0.01 2.83 11.23
C TYR A 448 0.78 4.10 11.61
N ASP A 449 0.11 5.23 11.51
CA ASP A 449 0.61 6.50 12.02
C ASP A 449 0.36 6.58 13.54
N ARG A 450 1.44 6.63 14.33
CA ARG A 450 1.38 6.64 15.80
C ARG A 450 0.78 7.91 16.39
N THR A 451 0.71 9.00 15.64
CA THR A 451 0.23 10.31 16.13
C THR A 451 -1.26 10.51 15.94
N ILE A 452 -1.85 9.90 14.92
CA ILE A 452 -3.28 10.03 14.59
C ILE A 452 -4.02 8.68 14.60
N GLY A 453 -3.32 7.57 14.82
CA GLY A 453 -3.92 6.24 14.92
C GLY A 453 -4.44 5.64 13.62
N THR A 454 -4.17 6.28 12.46
CA THR A 454 -4.65 5.83 11.15
C THR A 454 -3.91 4.60 10.69
N THR A 455 -4.65 3.56 10.35
CA THR A 455 -4.13 2.33 9.75
C THR A 455 -3.74 2.56 8.29
N LEU A 456 -2.54 2.11 7.89
CA LEU A 456 -1.99 2.32 6.55
C LEU A 456 -1.87 1.01 5.78
N PHE A 457 -1.28 0.00 6.42
CA PHE A 457 -1.12 -1.35 5.86
C PHE A 457 -1.51 -2.38 6.90
N MET A 458 -2.08 -3.47 6.44
CA MET A 458 -2.45 -4.61 7.28
C MET A 458 -1.96 -5.91 6.66
N GLY A 459 -1.52 -6.84 7.50
CA GLY A 459 -1.09 -8.14 7.05
C GLY A 459 -1.36 -9.24 8.04
N ALA A 460 -1.60 -10.44 7.51
CA ALA A 460 -1.65 -11.69 8.26
C ALA A 460 -0.56 -12.61 7.73
N VAL A 461 0.34 -13.04 8.61
CA VAL A 461 1.37 -14.03 8.31
C VAL A 461 0.91 -15.36 8.88
N ASN A 462 0.41 -16.24 8.02
CA ASN A 462 -0.12 -17.56 8.38
C ASN A 462 0.92 -18.66 8.18
N GLN A 463 1.90 -18.42 7.29
CA GLN A 463 2.95 -19.39 6.95
C GLN A 463 4.24 -18.69 6.49
N LEU A 464 5.36 -19.30 6.80
CA LEU A 464 6.71 -18.84 6.40
C LEU A 464 7.54 -19.98 5.81
#